data_306f56231b1b590229a5068702edb918
#
_entry.id   306f56231b1b590229a5068702edb918
#
_cell.length_a   1.000
_cell.length_b   1.000
_cell.length_c   1.000
_cell.angle_alpha   90.00
_cell.angle_beta   90.00
_cell.angle_gamma   90.00
#
_symmetry.space_group_name_H-M   'P 1'
#
loop_
_entity.id
_entity.type
_entity.pdbx_description
1 polymer ?
#
loop_
_entity_poly.entity_id
_entity_poly.type
_entity_poly.pdbx_seq_one_letter_code
_entity_poly.pdbx_strand_id
1 'polypeptide(L)'
;MHSKIYVYMMIYLIGPMGSGKTTIGKILSSRLKYQFFDTDEEIKKKKGMSISSIFDKQGESGFRIIESQILEELSIKSKSIISTGGGIVLMRENRVIMKNGTCIYLKIDFDEQLKRLANSDDRPLVNKNSVRSIEKTNAAREPFFLDLADIVIDTSNLNESEVTQQIVSSLKSKNEN
;
A
#
# COMPACT_ATOMS: atom_id res chain seq x y z
N MET A 1 21.65 -27.47 8.11
CA MET A 1 20.49 -26.64 8.40
C MET A 1 19.99 -26.05 7.07
N HIS A 2 18.97 -26.65 6.46
CA HIS A 2 18.38 -26.11 5.24
C HIS A 2 17.44 -24.98 5.65
N SER A 3 17.85 -23.75 5.41
CA SER A 3 16.92 -22.62 5.52
C SER A 3 15.83 -22.83 4.47
N LYS A 4 14.61 -23.14 4.92
CA LYS A 4 13.44 -23.13 4.04
C LYS A 4 13.38 -21.75 3.38
N ILE A 5 13.64 -21.71 2.07
CA ILE A 5 13.48 -20.49 1.27
C ILE A 5 11.96 -20.27 1.16
N TYR A 6 11.47 -19.35 1.96
CA TYR A 6 10.06 -18.92 1.90
C TYR A 6 9.86 -18.14 0.61
N VAL A 7 9.20 -18.77 -0.36
CA VAL A 7 8.94 -18.14 -1.66
C VAL A 7 7.58 -17.43 -1.58
N TYR A 8 7.57 -16.22 -1.03
CA TYR A 8 6.46 -15.31 -1.30
C TYR A 8 6.60 -14.81 -2.72
N MET A 9 5.67 -15.16 -3.58
CA MET A 9 5.77 -14.72 -4.97
C MET A 9 5.51 -13.21 -5.07
N MET A 10 4.58 -12.66 -4.25
CA MET A 10 4.17 -11.26 -4.28
C MET A 10 3.69 -10.79 -2.92
N ILE A 11 4.08 -9.59 -2.51
CA ILE A 11 3.60 -8.93 -1.29
C ILE A 11 2.98 -7.59 -1.68
N TYR A 12 1.73 -7.38 -1.30
CA TYR A 12 1.03 -6.11 -1.46
C TYR A 12 0.96 -5.39 -0.12
N LEU A 13 1.45 -4.15 -0.08
CA LEU A 13 1.24 -3.25 1.06
C LEU A 13 0.02 -2.40 0.78
N ILE A 14 -1.03 -2.58 1.57
CA ILE A 14 -2.30 -1.87 1.47
C ILE A 14 -2.55 -1.02 2.70
N GLY A 15 -3.39 -0.01 2.58
CA GLY A 15 -3.73 0.88 3.70
C GLY A 15 -3.92 2.33 3.27
N PRO A 16 -4.36 3.22 4.18
CA PRO A 16 -4.62 4.61 3.87
C PRO A 16 -3.32 5.37 3.54
N MET A 17 -3.46 6.58 3.01
CA MET A 17 -2.30 7.46 2.82
C MET A 17 -1.67 7.79 4.19
N GLY A 18 -0.35 7.99 4.24
CA GLY A 18 0.36 8.25 5.50
C GLY A 18 0.63 7.03 6.37
N SER A 19 0.16 5.82 6.01
CA SER A 19 0.43 4.59 6.78
C SER A 19 1.86 4.03 6.61
N GLY A 20 2.69 4.64 5.76
CA GLY A 20 4.10 4.28 5.61
C GLY A 20 4.40 3.22 4.55
N LYS A 21 3.44 2.84 3.67
CA LYS A 21 3.61 1.78 2.67
C LYS A 21 4.87 1.89 1.82
N THR A 22 5.15 3.07 1.27
CA THR A 22 6.32 3.30 0.42
C THR A 22 7.63 3.15 1.19
N THR A 23 7.71 3.72 2.40
CA THR A 23 8.90 3.64 3.26
C THR A 23 9.14 2.20 3.71
N ILE A 24 8.12 1.57 4.29
CA ILE A 24 8.18 0.17 4.75
C ILE A 24 8.47 -0.78 3.57
N GLY A 25 7.86 -0.55 2.42
CA GLY A 25 8.09 -1.34 1.22
C GLY A 25 9.54 -1.34 0.76
N LYS A 26 10.20 -0.19 0.76
CA LYS A 26 11.63 -0.05 0.43
C LYS A 26 12.53 -0.79 1.43
N ILE A 27 12.26 -0.65 2.74
CA ILE A 27 13.04 -1.33 3.78
C ILE A 27 12.85 -2.85 3.66
N LEU A 28 11.60 -3.29 3.52
CA LEU A 28 11.25 -4.71 3.40
C LEU A 28 11.86 -5.33 2.14
N SER A 29 11.87 -4.62 1.00
CA SER A 29 12.47 -5.08 -0.25
C SER A 29 13.96 -5.34 -0.12
N SER A 30 14.69 -4.44 0.52
CA SER A 30 16.11 -4.60 0.82
C SER A 30 16.36 -5.81 1.72
N ARG A 31 15.52 -6.02 2.74
CA ARG A 31 15.65 -7.10 3.73
C ARG A 31 15.34 -8.48 3.14
N LEU A 32 14.34 -8.58 2.27
CA LEU A 32 13.93 -9.82 1.61
C LEU A 32 14.65 -10.07 0.29
N LYS A 33 15.41 -9.10 -0.23
CA LYS A 33 16.02 -9.10 -1.57
C LYS A 33 14.97 -9.26 -2.67
N TYR A 34 13.86 -8.52 -2.55
CA TYR A 34 12.77 -8.45 -3.49
C TYR A 34 12.82 -7.14 -4.28
N GLN A 35 12.19 -7.11 -5.45
CA GLN A 35 11.98 -5.86 -6.18
C GLN A 35 10.92 -5.02 -5.47
N PHE A 36 11.07 -3.70 -5.52
CA PHE A 36 10.09 -2.76 -4.96
C PHE A 36 9.43 -1.97 -6.09
N PHE A 37 8.10 -1.89 -6.02
CA PHE A 37 7.29 -1.06 -6.90
C PHE A 37 6.30 -0.25 -6.08
N ASP A 38 6.07 1.01 -6.51
CA ASP A 38 5.01 1.86 -5.98
C ASP A 38 4.06 2.15 -7.14
N THR A 39 2.76 1.82 -6.98
CA THR A 39 1.79 1.96 -8.08
C THR A 39 1.66 3.38 -8.56
N ASP A 40 1.71 4.38 -7.67
CA ASP A 40 1.62 5.79 -8.05
C ASP A 40 2.85 6.23 -8.86
N GLU A 41 4.04 5.78 -8.48
CA GLU A 41 5.26 6.07 -9.24
C GLU A 41 5.28 5.37 -10.61
N GLU A 42 4.82 4.14 -10.70
CA GLU A 42 4.73 3.42 -11.98
C GLU A 42 3.69 4.06 -12.93
N ILE A 43 2.56 4.57 -12.37
CA ILE A 43 1.59 5.35 -13.13
C ILE A 43 2.25 6.63 -13.70
N LYS A 44 2.96 7.38 -12.85
CA LYS A 44 3.66 8.62 -13.28
C LYS A 44 4.66 8.34 -14.39
N LYS A 45 5.49 7.28 -14.24
CA LYS A 45 6.46 6.87 -15.26
C LYS A 45 5.78 6.52 -16.58
N LYS A 46 4.74 5.70 -16.55
CA LYS A 46 4.04 5.21 -17.75
C LYS A 46 3.29 6.33 -18.47
N LYS A 47 2.68 7.26 -17.74
CA LYS A 47 1.87 8.33 -18.30
C LYS A 47 2.65 9.62 -18.59
N GLY A 48 3.85 9.77 -18.04
CA GLY A 48 4.66 10.99 -18.20
C GLY A 48 4.03 12.23 -17.56
N MET A 49 3.14 12.06 -16.57
CA MET A 49 2.42 13.14 -15.90
C MET A 49 2.12 12.83 -14.43
N SER A 50 1.84 13.89 -13.65
CA SER A 50 1.49 13.74 -12.24
C SER A 50 0.12 13.09 -12.05
N ILE A 51 -0.08 12.46 -10.88
CA ILE A 51 -1.38 11.89 -10.49
C ILE A 51 -2.48 12.96 -10.55
N SER A 52 -2.23 14.17 -10.02
CA SER A 52 -3.16 15.30 -10.10
C SER A 52 -3.58 15.62 -11.54
N SER A 53 -2.60 15.70 -12.47
CA SER A 53 -2.90 15.95 -13.88
C SER A 53 -3.74 14.85 -14.53
N ILE A 54 -3.59 13.61 -14.09
CA ILE A 54 -4.42 12.51 -14.57
C ILE A 54 -5.86 12.67 -14.07
N PHE A 55 -6.04 12.99 -12.77
CA PHE A 55 -7.36 13.28 -12.21
C PHE A 55 -8.05 14.45 -12.90
N ASP A 56 -7.32 15.55 -13.18
CA ASP A 56 -7.86 16.72 -13.86
C ASP A 56 -8.33 16.41 -15.29
N LYS A 57 -7.59 15.54 -16.01
CA LYS A 57 -7.89 15.21 -17.41
C LYS A 57 -8.90 14.08 -17.58
N GLN A 58 -8.89 13.07 -16.72
CA GLN A 58 -9.63 11.82 -16.91
C GLN A 58 -10.60 11.51 -15.76
N GLY A 59 -10.60 12.33 -14.72
CA GLY A 59 -11.39 12.09 -13.52
C GLY A 59 -10.96 10.88 -12.71
N GLU A 60 -11.69 10.59 -11.64
CA GLU A 60 -11.39 9.43 -10.79
C GLU A 60 -11.54 8.11 -11.55
N SER A 61 -12.59 7.96 -12.35
CA SER A 61 -12.84 6.73 -13.11
C SER A 61 -11.71 6.40 -14.08
N GLY A 62 -11.18 7.40 -14.80
CA GLY A 62 -10.05 7.22 -15.70
C GLY A 62 -8.78 6.84 -14.95
N PHE A 63 -8.53 7.47 -13.79
CA PHE A 63 -7.41 7.10 -12.93
C PHE A 63 -7.51 5.66 -12.45
N ARG A 64 -8.70 5.19 -12.01
CA ARG A 64 -8.89 3.80 -11.54
C ARG A 64 -8.62 2.76 -12.62
N ILE A 65 -8.96 3.04 -13.87
CA ILE A 65 -8.62 2.16 -14.99
C ILE A 65 -7.10 2.04 -15.15
N ILE A 66 -6.39 3.16 -15.10
CA ILE A 66 -4.93 3.17 -15.21
C ILE A 66 -4.29 2.44 -14.02
N GLU A 67 -4.77 2.69 -12.80
CA GLU A 67 -4.31 2.04 -11.57
C GLU A 67 -4.45 0.52 -11.66
N SER A 68 -5.59 0.02 -12.17
CA SER A 68 -5.83 -1.41 -12.37
C SER A 68 -4.90 -2.01 -13.43
N GLN A 69 -4.66 -1.34 -14.54
CA GLN A 69 -3.72 -1.78 -15.57
C GLN A 69 -2.29 -1.90 -15.04
N ILE A 70 -1.85 -0.93 -14.25
CA ILE A 70 -0.51 -0.98 -13.62
C ILE A 70 -0.44 -2.13 -12.62
N LEU A 71 -1.46 -2.33 -11.79
CA LEU A 71 -1.49 -3.44 -10.84
C LEU A 71 -1.38 -4.79 -11.55
N GLU A 72 -2.13 -4.98 -12.65
CA GLU A 72 -2.08 -6.20 -13.46
C GLU A 72 -0.68 -6.45 -14.02
N GLU A 73 -0.03 -5.43 -14.59
CA GLU A 73 1.35 -5.52 -15.10
C GLU A 73 2.38 -5.84 -14.00
N LEU A 74 2.18 -5.32 -12.79
CA LEU A 74 3.05 -5.60 -11.65
C LEU A 74 2.79 -6.98 -11.07
N SER A 75 1.56 -7.48 -11.13
CA SER A 75 1.14 -8.74 -10.50
C SER A 75 1.80 -10.00 -11.07
N ILE A 76 2.43 -9.91 -12.25
CA ILE A 76 3.18 -11.01 -12.86
C ILE A 76 4.67 -11.03 -12.49
N LYS A 77 5.14 -10.03 -11.75
CA LYS A 77 6.55 -9.91 -11.35
C LYS A 77 6.81 -10.70 -10.07
N SER A 78 7.51 -11.83 -10.18
CA SER A 78 7.87 -12.64 -9.02
C SER A 78 8.80 -11.92 -8.04
N LYS A 79 8.77 -12.30 -6.77
CA LYS A 79 9.62 -11.74 -5.69
C LYS A 79 9.54 -10.21 -5.62
N SER A 80 8.33 -9.69 -5.59
CA SER A 80 8.07 -8.25 -5.58
C SER A 80 7.29 -7.81 -4.36
N ILE A 81 7.56 -6.58 -3.92
CA ILE A 81 6.78 -5.84 -2.94
C ILE A 81 6.16 -4.66 -3.66
N ILE A 82 4.85 -4.58 -3.62
CA ILE A 82 4.06 -3.54 -4.29
C ILE A 82 3.41 -2.66 -3.22
N SER A 83 3.86 -1.40 -3.12
CA SER A 83 3.17 -0.35 -2.39
C SER A 83 2.00 0.15 -3.22
N THR A 84 0.79 0.07 -2.71
CA THR A 84 -0.41 0.40 -3.48
C THR A 84 -0.97 1.78 -3.13
N GLY A 85 -1.63 2.42 -4.09
CA GLY A 85 -2.47 3.59 -3.82
C GLY A 85 -3.60 3.25 -2.84
N GLY A 86 -3.94 4.17 -1.93
CA GLY A 86 -4.96 3.92 -0.89
C GLY A 86 -6.37 3.65 -1.42
N GLY A 87 -6.65 3.95 -2.68
CA GLY A 87 -7.95 3.71 -3.32
C GLY A 87 -8.02 2.45 -4.18
N ILE A 88 -6.92 1.71 -4.33
CA ILE A 88 -6.81 0.52 -5.20
C ILE A 88 -7.82 -0.58 -4.82
N VAL A 89 -8.18 -0.65 -3.54
CA VAL A 89 -9.12 -1.65 -3.00
C VAL A 89 -10.59 -1.38 -3.38
N LEU A 90 -10.91 -0.22 -3.97
CA LEU A 90 -12.27 0.09 -4.38
C LEU A 90 -12.72 -0.76 -5.59
N MET A 91 -11.79 -1.07 -6.49
CA MET A 91 -12.07 -1.89 -7.65
C MET A 91 -12.04 -3.38 -7.27
N ARG A 92 -13.12 -4.10 -7.58
CA ARG A 92 -13.23 -5.54 -7.29
C ARG A 92 -12.13 -6.35 -7.99
N GLU A 93 -11.84 -6.01 -9.22
CA GLU A 93 -10.83 -6.66 -10.06
C GLU A 93 -9.45 -6.59 -9.39
N ASN A 94 -9.10 -5.45 -8.82
CA ASN A 94 -7.84 -5.26 -8.10
C ASN A 94 -7.76 -6.17 -6.86
N ARG A 95 -8.86 -6.29 -6.12
CA ARG A 95 -8.91 -7.20 -4.96
C ARG A 95 -8.73 -8.65 -5.36
N VAL A 96 -9.29 -9.06 -6.50
CA VAL A 96 -9.09 -10.43 -7.04
C VAL A 96 -7.63 -10.67 -7.42
N ILE A 97 -6.98 -9.70 -8.06
CA ILE A 97 -5.56 -9.79 -8.40
C ILE A 97 -4.72 -9.92 -7.12
N MET A 98 -4.94 -9.05 -6.14
CA MET A 98 -4.14 -9.00 -4.91
C MET A 98 -4.32 -10.25 -4.03
N LYS A 99 -5.47 -10.94 -4.08
CA LYS A 99 -5.70 -12.22 -3.37
C LYS A 99 -4.78 -13.36 -3.85
N ASN A 100 -4.12 -13.23 -4.99
CA ASN A 100 -3.10 -14.17 -5.46
C ASN A 100 -1.70 -13.98 -4.83
N GLY A 101 -1.52 -12.97 -3.99
CA GLY A 101 -0.31 -12.70 -3.22
C GLY A 101 -0.58 -12.62 -1.73
N THR A 102 0.37 -12.08 -0.99
CA THR A 102 0.21 -11.80 0.44
C THR A 102 -0.11 -10.32 0.65
N CYS A 103 -1.28 -10.02 1.17
CA CYS A 103 -1.71 -8.66 1.45
C CYS A 103 -1.41 -8.28 2.90
N ILE A 104 -0.63 -7.23 3.09
CA ILE A 104 -0.28 -6.68 4.40
C ILE A 104 -0.95 -5.32 4.56
N TYR A 105 -1.91 -5.24 5.48
CA TYR A 105 -2.56 -3.98 5.80
C TYR A 105 -1.76 -3.22 6.85
N LEU A 106 -1.22 -2.07 6.46
CA LEU A 106 -0.61 -1.10 7.36
C LEU A 106 -1.72 -0.19 7.89
N LYS A 107 -2.25 -0.54 9.06
CA LYS A 107 -3.24 0.27 9.78
C LYS A 107 -2.55 1.45 10.46
N ILE A 108 -3.27 2.55 10.62
CA ILE A 108 -2.80 3.74 11.32
C ILE A 108 -3.99 4.43 12.00
N ASP A 109 -3.79 4.92 13.22
CA ASP A 109 -4.76 5.76 13.89
C ASP A 109 -4.93 7.09 13.16
N PHE A 110 -6.15 7.62 13.21
CA PHE A 110 -6.49 8.82 12.45
C PHE A 110 -5.68 10.05 12.88
N ASP A 111 -5.47 10.25 14.19
CA ASP A 111 -4.70 11.37 14.70
C ASP A 111 -3.22 11.30 14.28
N GLU A 112 -2.64 10.10 14.33
CA GLU A 112 -1.26 9.88 13.87
C GLU A 112 -1.14 10.04 12.35
N GLN A 113 -2.14 9.60 11.59
CA GLN A 113 -2.22 9.83 10.16
C GLN A 113 -2.19 11.32 9.83
N LEU A 114 -3.00 12.13 10.53
CA LEU A 114 -3.03 13.57 10.31
C LEU A 114 -1.69 14.23 10.61
N LYS A 115 -1.00 13.81 11.68
CA LYS A 115 0.35 14.30 12.01
C LYS A 115 1.34 13.98 10.90
N ARG A 116 1.36 12.74 10.40
CA ARG A 116 2.26 12.32 9.30
C ARG A 116 1.97 13.07 8.00
N LEU A 117 0.70 13.29 7.69
CA LEU A 117 0.30 14.05 6.49
C LEU A 117 0.65 15.53 6.60
N ALA A 118 0.54 16.14 7.79
CA ALA A 118 0.92 17.53 8.02
C ALA A 118 2.44 17.77 7.87
N ASN A 119 3.26 16.76 8.19
CA ASN A 119 4.72 16.81 8.10
C ASN A 119 5.27 16.40 6.72
N SER A 120 4.41 16.06 5.76
CA SER A 120 4.86 15.67 4.41
C SER A 120 4.96 16.89 3.49
N ASP A 121 6.11 17.07 2.83
CA ASP A 121 6.37 18.18 1.90
C ASP A 121 5.42 18.19 0.69
N ASP A 122 4.83 17.04 0.34
CA ASP A 122 3.97 16.89 -0.84
C ASP A 122 2.52 17.40 -0.65
N ARG A 123 2.11 17.80 0.55
CA ARG A 123 0.73 18.22 0.83
C ARG A 123 0.62 19.28 1.92
N PRO A 124 0.78 20.57 1.56
CA PRO A 124 0.55 21.65 2.50
C PRO A 124 -0.95 21.76 2.84
N LEU A 125 -1.23 21.89 4.15
CA LEU A 125 -2.51 22.30 4.73
C LEU A 125 -3.65 21.27 4.71
N VAL A 126 -3.64 20.43 5.74
CA VAL A 126 -4.86 19.72 6.20
C VAL A 126 -5.80 20.76 6.84
N ASN A 127 -6.74 21.28 6.09
CA ASN A 127 -7.82 22.13 6.64
C ASN A 127 -9.00 21.25 7.16
N LYS A 128 -9.95 21.85 7.90
CA LYS A 128 -11.09 21.12 8.48
C LYS A 128 -11.90 20.31 7.46
N ASN A 129 -12.02 20.79 6.23
CA ASN A 129 -12.75 20.10 5.17
C ASN A 129 -11.98 18.89 4.65
N SER A 130 -10.65 19.00 4.51
CA SER A 130 -9.80 17.88 4.13
C SER A 130 -9.73 16.80 5.21
N VAL A 131 -9.72 17.17 6.51
CA VAL A 131 -9.77 16.21 7.64
C VAL A 131 -11.02 15.35 7.57
N ARG A 132 -12.21 15.96 7.45
CA ARG A 132 -13.48 15.21 7.32
C ARG A 132 -13.51 14.32 6.06
N SER A 133 -12.93 14.80 4.96
CA SER A 133 -12.85 14.03 3.72
C SER A 133 -11.95 12.81 3.88
N ILE A 134 -10.80 12.94 4.57
CA ILE A 134 -9.89 11.84 4.85
C ILE A 134 -10.56 10.80 5.75
N GLU A 135 -11.21 11.24 6.84
CA GLU A 135 -11.93 10.37 7.77
C GLU A 135 -13.02 9.56 7.05
N LYS A 136 -13.88 10.22 6.27
CA LYS A 136 -14.92 9.56 5.48
C LYS A 136 -14.33 8.57 4.47
N THR A 137 -13.25 8.94 3.83
CA THR A 137 -12.55 8.08 2.86
C THR A 137 -11.96 6.84 3.52
N ASN A 138 -11.34 7.00 4.70
CA ASN A 138 -10.80 5.88 5.48
C ASN A 138 -11.92 4.92 5.91
N ALA A 139 -12.99 5.44 6.49
CA ALA A 139 -14.14 4.65 6.93
C ALA A 139 -14.76 3.83 5.78
N ALA A 140 -14.86 4.42 4.58
CA ALA A 140 -15.39 3.73 3.40
C ALA A 140 -14.44 2.63 2.87
N ARG A 141 -13.14 2.72 3.10
CA ARG A 141 -12.13 1.78 2.57
C ARG A 141 -11.69 0.72 3.56
N GLU A 142 -11.78 0.99 4.86
CA GLU A 142 -11.31 0.07 5.90
C GLU A 142 -11.90 -1.34 5.80
N PRO A 143 -13.21 -1.54 5.53
CA PRO A 143 -13.76 -2.88 5.35
C PRO A 143 -13.07 -3.68 4.23
N PHE A 144 -12.68 -3.01 3.14
CA PHE A 144 -11.97 -3.66 2.03
C PHE A 144 -10.52 -3.99 2.39
N PHE A 145 -9.84 -3.14 3.18
CA PHE A 145 -8.50 -3.46 3.67
C PHE A 145 -8.53 -4.68 4.58
N LEU A 146 -9.51 -4.75 5.50
CA LEU A 146 -9.65 -5.88 6.44
C LEU A 146 -10.03 -7.18 5.73
N ASP A 147 -10.94 -7.15 4.74
CA ASP A 147 -11.32 -8.35 3.95
C ASP A 147 -10.16 -8.90 3.14
N LEU A 148 -9.26 -8.02 2.71
CA LEU A 148 -8.15 -8.38 1.84
C LEU A 148 -6.89 -8.80 2.61
N ALA A 149 -6.74 -8.35 3.85
CA ALA A 149 -5.51 -8.49 4.62
C ALA A 149 -5.26 -9.92 5.09
N ASP A 150 -4.12 -10.47 4.73
CA ASP A 150 -3.55 -11.68 5.35
C ASP A 150 -2.84 -11.37 6.68
N ILE A 151 -2.27 -10.17 6.78
CA ILE A 151 -1.53 -9.67 7.94
C ILE A 151 -1.96 -8.22 8.17
N VAL A 152 -2.26 -7.88 9.42
CA VAL A 152 -2.56 -6.50 9.83
C VAL A 152 -1.47 -6.04 10.80
N ILE A 153 -0.85 -4.89 10.51
CA ILE A 153 0.15 -4.26 11.37
C ILE A 153 -0.33 -2.85 11.70
N ASP A 154 -0.51 -2.55 12.97
CA ASP A 154 -0.77 -1.19 13.42
C ASP A 154 0.55 -0.42 13.51
N THR A 155 0.66 0.65 12.71
CA THR A 155 1.88 1.46 12.59
C THR A 155 1.85 2.72 13.43
N SER A 156 0.79 2.95 14.22
CA SER A 156 0.54 4.23 14.90
C SER A 156 1.65 4.60 15.89
N ASN A 157 2.14 3.62 16.64
CA ASN A 157 3.11 3.83 17.71
C ASN A 157 4.44 3.09 17.46
N LEU A 158 4.73 2.73 16.22
CA LEU A 158 5.90 1.95 15.84
C LEU A 158 6.78 2.77 14.90
N ASN A 159 8.10 2.63 15.06
CA ASN A 159 9.05 3.10 14.06
C ASN A 159 9.16 2.10 12.87
N GLU A 160 9.82 2.51 11.80
CA GLU A 160 9.90 1.71 10.56
C GLU A 160 10.61 0.35 10.78
N SER A 161 11.60 0.30 11.68
CA SER A 161 12.32 -0.93 12.00
C SER A 161 11.42 -1.93 12.72
N GLU A 162 10.63 -1.46 13.69
CA GLU A 162 9.67 -2.27 14.44
C GLU A 162 8.56 -2.80 13.53
N VAL A 163 7.97 -1.95 12.69
CA VAL A 163 6.97 -2.36 11.70
C VAL A 163 7.53 -3.45 10.79
N THR A 164 8.73 -3.22 10.24
CA THR A 164 9.36 -4.18 9.32
C THR A 164 9.68 -5.50 10.03
N GLN A 165 10.10 -5.46 11.29
CA GLN A 165 10.36 -6.67 12.08
C GLN A 165 9.08 -7.47 12.34
N GLN A 166 7.98 -6.81 12.70
CA GLN A 166 6.69 -7.47 12.89
C GLN A 166 6.21 -8.12 11.59
N ILE A 167 6.33 -7.43 10.45
CA ILE A 167 5.99 -8.01 9.15
C ILE A 167 6.79 -9.29 8.88
N VAL A 168 8.12 -9.23 9.02
CA VAL A 168 8.99 -10.40 8.78
C VAL A 168 8.64 -11.56 9.70
N SER A 169 8.34 -11.30 10.97
CA SER A 169 7.94 -12.33 11.93
C SER A 169 6.59 -12.97 11.55
N SER A 170 5.60 -12.15 11.17
CA SER A 170 4.27 -12.63 10.74
C SER A 170 4.36 -13.44 9.45
N LEU A 171 5.20 -13.01 8.50
CA LEU A 171 5.45 -13.76 7.27
C LEU A 171 6.06 -15.15 7.54
N LYS A 172 6.97 -15.27 8.49
CA LYS A 172 7.57 -16.56 8.88
C LYS A 172 6.52 -17.49 9.50
N SER A 173 5.75 -17.00 10.47
CA SER A 173 4.71 -17.80 11.16
C SER A 173 3.63 -18.28 10.19
N LYS A 174 3.25 -17.50 9.19
CA LYS A 174 2.26 -17.89 8.17
C LYS A 174 2.75 -19.07 7.31
N ASN A 175 4.04 -19.29 7.18
CA ASN A 175 4.60 -20.39 6.37
C ASN A 175 4.91 -21.66 7.15
N GLU A 176 4.79 -21.60 8.48
CA GLU A 176 5.00 -22.76 9.35
C GLU A 176 3.68 -23.52 9.64
N ASN A 177 2.55 -22.93 9.27
CA ASN A 177 1.21 -23.50 9.35
C ASN A 177 0.71 -23.95 7.97
#